data_17fb2f1b935b61e2c679228d791cd1cb
#
_entry.id   17fb2f1b935b61e2c679228d791cd1cb
#
_cell.length_a   1.000
_cell.length_b   1.000
_cell.length_c   1.000
_cell.angle_alpha   90.00
_cell.angle_beta   90.00
_cell.angle_gamma   90.00
#
_symmetry.space_group_name_H-M   'P 1'
#
loop_
_entity.id
_entity.type
_entity.pdbx_description
1 polymer ?
#
loop_
_entity_poly.entity_id
_entity_poly.type
_entity_poly.pdbx_seq_one_letter_code
_entity_poly.pdbx_strand_id
1 'polypeptide(L)'
;GWNWHAHHNAADRPMAWIDGLDIPFQYVTESQFFEFGRDRISDAERTTPERSRSERLWGHPGLRPVSALGAQTSSPLLAYRWADTDRALADQLALEAEGHADTVEPGHAAVRYTNPTTGGDVLPTIRVEMHRVRAGAETAPCRETGSSVYQVFDGSGRITVGDRSWSVTRGDLFVVPSWTPFSARSEASASDSDSGSLDLFRFSDSPIFEALRLDRSDVERPQA
;
A
#
# COMPACT_ATOMS: atom_id res chain seq x y z
N GLY A 1 8.97 -10.00 10.13
CA GLY A 1 9.41 -10.21 11.51
C GLY A 1 10.83 -10.79 11.56
N TRP A 2 11.56 -10.63 12.66
CA TRP A 2 12.90 -11.19 12.89
C TRP A 2 14.04 -10.66 12.01
N ASN A 3 13.82 -9.57 11.31
CA ASN A 3 14.85 -8.89 10.54
C ASN A 3 15.23 -7.58 11.20
N TRP A 4 16.53 -7.37 11.37
CA TRP A 4 17.06 -6.07 11.74
C TRP A 4 16.87 -5.08 10.61
N HIS A 5 16.40 -3.91 10.95
CA HIS A 5 16.39 -2.78 10.05
C HIS A 5 16.74 -1.50 10.82
N ALA A 6 17.25 -0.54 10.11
CA ALA A 6 17.56 0.77 10.63
C ALA A 6 17.20 1.83 9.58
N HIS A 7 16.81 2.99 10.07
CA HIS A 7 16.57 4.14 9.23
C HIS A 7 17.76 5.11 9.35
N HIS A 8 18.26 5.54 8.22
CA HIS A 8 19.34 6.54 8.15
C HIS A 8 18.92 7.63 7.17
N ASN A 9 18.83 8.86 7.69
CA ASN A 9 18.58 10.03 6.85
C ASN A 9 19.91 10.66 6.46
N ALA A 10 20.31 10.47 5.19
CA ALA A 10 21.51 11.09 4.63
C ALA A 10 21.23 12.45 3.97
N ALA A 11 19.97 12.93 3.99
CA ALA A 11 19.62 14.23 3.43
C ALA A 11 19.84 15.36 4.46
N ASP A 12 19.89 16.57 3.97
CA ASP A 12 20.01 17.81 4.76
C ASP A 12 18.66 18.32 5.33
N ARG A 13 17.58 17.57 5.08
CA ARG A 13 16.22 17.88 5.51
C ARG A 13 15.61 16.74 6.33
N PRO A 14 14.64 17.03 7.23
CA PRO A 14 13.93 16.01 7.98
C PRO A 14 13.24 14.99 7.07
N MET A 15 13.17 13.75 7.54
CA MET A 15 12.43 12.66 6.90
C MET A 15 11.49 12.04 7.96
N ALA A 16 10.32 11.62 7.51
CA ALA A 16 9.37 10.87 8.33
C ALA A 16 9.18 9.46 7.74
N TRP A 17 8.99 8.49 8.61
CA TRP A 17 8.64 7.11 8.26
C TRP A 17 7.29 6.75 8.84
N ILE A 18 6.64 5.78 8.23
CA ILE A 18 5.44 5.14 8.75
C ILE A 18 5.73 3.66 8.86
N ASP A 19 5.51 3.11 10.05
CA ASP A 19 5.59 1.69 10.32
C ASP A 19 4.18 1.13 10.51
N GLY A 20 3.78 0.18 9.64
CA GLY A 20 2.55 -0.60 9.79
C GLY A 20 2.83 -1.88 10.56
N LEU A 21 2.12 -2.09 11.67
CA LEU A 21 2.33 -3.24 12.56
C LEU A 21 1.00 -3.93 12.87
N ASP A 22 1.02 -5.26 12.96
CA ASP A 22 -0.10 -6.11 13.33
C ASP A 22 -0.17 -6.42 14.85
N ILE A 23 0.43 -5.55 15.66
CA ILE A 23 0.48 -5.68 17.13
C ILE A 23 -0.90 -5.93 17.77
N PRO A 24 -1.97 -5.22 17.40
CA PRO A 24 -3.29 -5.47 17.98
C PRO A 24 -3.78 -6.89 17.75
N PHE A 25 -3.57 -7.44 16.56
CA PHE A 25 -3.93 -8.82 16.23
C PHE A 25 -3.11 -9.82 17.06
N GLN A 26 -1.80 -9.65 17.12
CA GLN A 26 -0.91 -10.51 17.91
C GLN A 26 -1.24 -10.43 19.41
N TYR A 27 -1.62 -9.27 19.92
CA TYR A 27 -2.02 -9.09 21.31
C TYR A 27 -3.31 -9.85 21.63
N VAL A 28 -4.36 -9.71 20.81
CA VAL A 28 -5.64 -10.38 21.03
C VAL A 28 -5.54 -11.89 20.89
N THR A 29 -4.66 -12.37 20.00
CA THR A 29 -4.43 -13.81 19.80
C THR A 29 -3.39 -14.40 20.75
N GLU A 30 -2.82 -13.60 21.66
CA GLU A 30 -1.77 -14.00 22.61
C GLU A 30 -0.55 -14.64 21.92
N SER A 31 -0.30 -14.26 20.67
CA SER A 31 0.83 -14.76 19.86
C SER A 31 2.06 -13.87 19.89
N GLN A 32 2.00 -12.80 20.65
CA GLN A 32 3.07 -11.81 20.76
C GLN A 32 4.20 -12.33 21.65
N PHE A 33 5.42 -12.20 21.17
CA PHE A 33 6.61 -12.37 21.99
C PHE A 33 7.71 -11.42 21.53
N PHE A 34 8.68 -11.18 22.40
CA PHE A 34 9.74 -10.22 22.20
C PHE A 34 11.10 -10.80 22.57
N GLU A 35 12.09 -10.52 21.75
CA GLU A 35 13.48 -10.87 22.02
C GLU A 35 14.36 -9.65 21.76
N PHE A 36 15.25 -9.33 22.71
CA PHE A 36 16.21 -8.24 22.52
C PHE A 36 17.20 -8.64 21.43
N GLY A 37 17.41 -7.73 20.54
CA GLY A 37 18.38 -7.91 19.51
C GLY A 37 19.76 -7.36 19.86
N ARG A 38 20.63 -7.20 18.83
CA ARG A 38 21.97 -6.67 19.01
C ARG A 38 21.94 -5.19 19.40
N ASP A 39 22.80 -4.79 20.33
CA ASP A 39 22.88 -3.40 20.81
C ASP A 39 23.36 -2.41 19.73
N ARG A 40 24.08 -2.92 18.72
CA ARG A 40 24.63 -2.08 17.63
C ARG A 40 24.62 -2.82 16.30
N ILE A 41 24.30 -2.06 15.24
CA ILE A 41 24.52 -2.45 13.85
C ILE A 41 25.88 -1.90 13.46
N SER A 42 26.73 -2.71 12.83
CA SER A 42 28.07 -2.29 12.38
C SER A 42 27.96 -1.24 11.27
N ASP A 43 28.99 -0.40 11.09
CA ASP A 43 29.02 0.59 10.02
C ASP A 43 29.01 -0.06 8.64
N ALA A 44 29.55 -1.27 8.49
CA ALA A 44 29.47 -2.05 7.26
C ALA A 44 28.02 -2.48 6.91
N GLU A 45 27.17 -2.65 7.94
CA GLU A 45 25.74 -2.98 7.78
C GLU A 45 24.89 -1.74 7.48
N ARG A 46 25.43 -0.53 7.62
CA ARG A 46 24.75 0.75 7.33
C ARG A 46 24.83 1.17 5.86
N THR A 47 25.68 0.52 5.07
CA THR A 47 25.79 0.83 3.63
C THR A 47 24.55 0.33 2.90
N THR A 48 23.81 1.25 2.28
CA THR A 48 22.68 0.90 1.43
C THR A 48 23.15 0.91 -0.02
N PRO A 49 23.32 -0.25 -0.66
CA PRO A 49 23.63 -0.31 -2.08
C PRO A 49 22.45 0.23 -2.89
N GLU A 50 22.69 0.70 -4.10
CA GLU A 50 21.65 1.18 -5.04
C GLU A 50 20.50 0.18 -5.18
N ARG A 51 20.83 -1.12 -5.25
CA ARG A 51 19.88 -2.22 -5.18
C ARG A 51 20.36 -3.26 -4.16
N SER A 52 19.55 -3.54 -3.18
CA SER A 52 19.81 -4.58 -2.17
C SER A 52 19.89 -5.98 -2.79
N ARG A 53 20.45 -6.94 -2.06
CA ARG A 53 20.45 -8.35 -2.47
C ARG A 53 19.01 -8.86 -2.72
N SER A 54 18.09 -8.48 -1.88
CA SER A 54 16.67 -8.81 -2.00
C SER A 54 16.10 -8.32 -3.34
N GLU A 55 16.30 -7.07 -3.70
CA GLU A 55 15.81 -6.49 -4.96
C GLU A 55 16.48 -7.13 -6.19
N ARG A 56 17.77 -7.45 -6.09
CA ARG A 56 18.50 -8.11 -7.19
C ARG A 56 18.02 -9.53 -7.46
N LEU A 57 17.51 -10.21 -6.44
CA LEU A 57 17.04 -11.59 -6.55
C LEU A 57 15.54 -11.66 -6.86
N TRP A 58 14.73 -10.79 -6.26
CA TRP A 58 13.27 -10.88 -6.27
C TRP A 58 12.56 -9.75 -6.99
N GLY A 59 13.24 -8.63 -7.24
CA GLY A 59 12.63 -7.42 -7.82
C GLY A 59 12.51 -7.47 -9.35
N HIS A 60 12.22 -8.63 -9.94
CA HIS A 60 12.01 -8.81 -11.36
C HIS A 60 10.58 -9.26 -11.62
N PRO A 61 9.69 -8.41 -12.16
CA PRO A 61 8.31 -8.76 -12.42
C PRO A 61 8.17 -10.05 -13.25
N GLY A 62 7.36 -10.97 -12.76
CA GLY A 62 7.09 -12.24 -13.45
C GLY A 62 8.24 -13.27 -13.47
N LEU A 63 9.38 -12.96 -12.85
CA LEU A 63 10.55 -13.86 -12.82
C LEU A 63 10.85 -14.34 -11.41
N ARG A 64 11.03 -15.65 -11.23
CA ARG A 64 11.45 -16.28 -9.97
C ARG A 64 12.76 -17.04 -10.16
N PRO A 65 13.70 -16.93 -9.22
CA PRO A 65 14.91 -17.75 -9.25
C PRO A 65 14.57 -19.25 -9.14
N VAL A 66 15.05 -20.06 -10.06
CA VAL A 66 14.83 -21.52 -10.03
C VAL A 66 15.43 -22.16 -8.77
N SER A 67 16.51 -21.58 -8.24
CA SER A 67 17.14 -21.98 -6.99
C SER A 67 16.33 -21.70 -5.72
N ALA A 68 15.21 -20.96 -5.84
CA ALA A 68 14.40 -20.50 -4.71
C ALA A 68 12.90 -20.55 -5.02
N LEU A 69 12.40 -21.69 -5.48
CA LEU A 69 10.99 -21.88 -5.87
C LEU A 69 10.05 -22.13 -4.68
N GLY A 70 10.57 -22.34 -3.47
CA GLY A 70 9.73 -22.54 -2.27
C GLY A 70 8.90 -21.30 -1.93
N ALA A 71 7.67 -21.51 -1.46
CA ALA A 71 6.81 -20.45 -0.96
C ALA A 71 7.35 -19.95 0.41
N GLN A 72 7.33 -18.64 0.61
CA GLN A 72 7.66 -17.99 1.88
C GLN A 72 6.43 -17.26 2.41
N THR A 73 6.20 -17.37 3.71
CA THR A 73 5.04 -16.76 4.38
C THR A 73 5.06 -15.23 4.28
N SER A 74 6.25 -14.63 4.44
CA SER A 74 6.45 -13.20 4.26
C SER A 74 7.25 -12.95 2.99
N SER A 75 7.05 -11.80 2.34
CA SER A 75 7.79 -11.45 1.13
C SER A 75 9.29 -11.40 1.39
N PRO A 76 10.11 -12.11 0.59
CA PRO A 76 11.55 -11.94 0.63
C PRO A 76 12.03 -10.69 -0.12
N LEU A 77 11.16 -10.03 -0.90
CA LEU A 77 11.43 -8.73 -1.48
C LEU A 77 11.18 -7.67 -0.41
N LEU A 78 12.24 -7.00 0.02
CA LEU A 78 12.21 -6.07 1.16
C LEU A 78 12.01 -4.60 0.75
N ALA A 79 12.04 -4.31 -0.56
CA ALA A 79 11.82 -2.95 -1.07
C ALA A 79 11.07 -3.00 -2.39
N TYR A 80 10.01 -2.19 -2.47
CA TYR A 80 9.20 -1.96 -3.66
C TYR A 80 9.43 -0.51 -4.08
N ARG A 81 9.94 -0.30 -5.30
CA ARG A 81 10.36 1.03 -5.75
C ARG A 81 9.18 1.85 -6.25
N TRP A 82 9.17 3.13 -5.85
CA TRP A 82 8.14 4.07 -6.30
C TRP A 82 8.08 4.16 -7.84
N ALA A 83 9.23 4.21 -8.52
CA ALA A 83 9.24 4.30 -9.98
C ALA A 83 8.49 3.15 -10.71
N ASP A 84 8.49 1.95 -10.14
CA ASP A 84 7.74 0.82 -10.69
C ASP A 84 6.25 0.92 -10.34
N THR A 85 5.93 1.35 -9.13
CA THR A 85 4.55 1.61 -8.69
C THR A 85 3.91 2.72 -9.50
N ASP A 86 4.60 3.84 -9.66
CA ASP A 86 4.15 5.02 -10.42
C ASP A 86 3.82 4.64 -11.87
N ARG A 87 4.74 3.92 -12.52
CA ARG A 87 4.54 3.43 -13.89
C ARG A 87 3.32 2.52 -13.98
N ALA A 88 3.18 1.55 -13.07
CA ALA A 88 2.05 0.62 -13.09
C ALA A 88 0.70 1.31 -12.91
N LEU A 89 0.62 2.36 -12.10
CA LEU A 89 -0.60 3.18 -11.93
C LEU A 89 -0.87 4.04 -13.16
N ALA A 90 0.18 4.64 -13.74
CA ALA A 90 0.06 5.46 -14.95
C ALA A 90 -0.39 4.62 -16.15
N ASP A 91 0.16 3.43 -16.33
CA ASP A 91 -0.20 2.51 -17.42
C ASP A 91 -1.68 2.08 -17.31
N GLN A 92 -2.20 1.79 -16.12
CA GLN A 92 -3.62 1.47 -15.92
C GLN A 92 -4.54 2.62 -16.39
N LEU A 93 -4.23 3.87 -16.00
CA LEU A 93 -5.01 5.03 -16.42
C LEU A 93 -4.87 5.33 -17.91
N ALA A 94 -3.72 5.06 -18.50
CA ALA A 94 -3.50 5.18 -19.94
C ALA A 94 -4.33 4.15 -20.70
N LEU A 95 -4.34 2.89 -20.29
CA LEU A 95 -5.15 1.82 -20.87
C LEU A 95 -6.65 2.14 -20.77
N GLU A 96 -7.10 2.71 -19.65
CA GLU A 96 -8.49 3.19 -19.52
C GLU A 96 -8.80 4.25 -20.57
N ALA A 97 -7.90 5.23 -20.78
CA ALA A 97 -8.08 6.26 -21.80
C ALA A 97 -8.10 5.71 -23.23
N GLU A 98 -7.47 4.56 -23.48
CA GLU A 98 -7.50 3.82 -24.75
C GLU A 98 -8.76 2.94 -24.90
N GLY A 99 -9.63 2.90 -23.86
CA GLY A 99 -10.89 2.16 -23.88
C GLY A 99 -10.84 0.77 -23.27
N HIS A 100 -9.75 0.43 -22.56
CA HIS A 100 -9.66 -0.80 -21.78
C HIS A 100 -10.25 -0.59 -20.37
N ALA A 101 -10.81 -1.65 -19.78
CA ALA A 101 -11.45 -1.61 -18.47
C ALA A 101 -10.54 -2.25 -17.40
N ASP A 102 -9.31 -1.77 -17.29
CA ASP A 102 -8.25 -2.37 -16.43
C ASP A 102 -8.00 -1.59 -15.14
N THR A 103 -8.81 -0.57 -14.88
CA THR A 103 -8.82 0.17 -13.60
C THR A 103 -9.79 -0.43 -12.60
N VAL A 104 -9.67 -0.09 -11.31
CA VAL A 104 -10.62 -0.52 -10.26
C VAL A 104 -12.02 0.02 -10.57
N GLU A 105 -12.08 1.27 -10.99
CA GLU A 105 -13.27 1.98 -11.48
C GLU A 105 -12.80 3.19 -12.29
N PRO A 106 -13.67 3.85 -13.07
CA PRO A 106 -13.25 4.94 -13.93
C PRO A 106 -12.48 6.04 -13.19
N GLY A 107 -11.22 6.25 -13.62
CA GLY A 107 -10.32 7.23 -13.01
C GLY A 107 -9.64 6.78 -11.72
N HIS A 108 -9.75 5.52 -11.32
CA HIS A 108 -9.12 4.97 -10.12
C HIS A 108 -8.28 3.75 -10.45
N ALA A 109 -6.97 3.91 -10.49
CA ALA A 109 -5.99 2.83 -10.61
C ALA A 109 -5.50 2.38 -9.23
N ALA A 110 -5.19 1.10 -9.08
CA ALA A 110 -4.58 0.60 -7.86
C ALA A 110 -3.66 -0.59 -8.13
N VAL A 111 -2.63 -0.71 -7.30
CA VAL A 111 -1.71 -1.85 -7.31
C VAL A 111 -1.58 -2.42 -5.90
N ARG A 112 -1.46 -3.74 -5.82
CA ARG A 112 -1.12 -4.45 -4.59
C ARG A 112 0.34 -4.86 -4.63
N TYR A 113 1.06 -4.60 -3.54
CA TYR A 113 2.39 -5.12 -3.36
C TYR A 113 2.32 -6.61 -3.01
N THR A 114 2.98 -7.44 -3.78
CA THR A 114 2.85 -8.89 -3.67
C THR A 114 4.14 -9.57 -3.23
N ASN A 115 3.99 -10.67 -2.51
CA ASN A 115 5.08 -11.58 -2.23
C ASN A 115 5.45 -12.34 -3.52
N PRO A 116 6.65 -12.19 -4.08
CA PRO A 116 7.03 -12.80 -5.35
C PRO A 116 7.10 -14.34 -5.29
N THR A 117 7.09 -14.93 -4.11
CA THR A 117 7.14 -16.40 -3.96
C THR A 117 5.75 -17.05 -4.00
N THR A 118 4.69 -16.30 -3.73
CA THR A 118 3.33 -16.81 -3.67
C THR A 118 2.35 -16.09 -4.59
N GLY A 119 2.62 -14.82 -4.94
CA GLY A 119 1.67 -13.93 -5.59
C GLY A 119 0.62 -13.35 -4.64
N GLY A 120 0.63 -13.75 -3.38
CA GLY A 120 -0.25 -13.21 -2.34
C GLY A 120 0.31 -11.95 -1.69
N ASP A 121 -0.28 -11.55 -0.55
CA ASP A 121 0.11 -10.36 0.19
C ASP A 121 1.57 -10.41 0.70
N VAL A 122 2.17 -9.26 0.92
CA VAL A 122 3.56 -9.13 1.40
C VAL A 122 3.75 -9.75 2.78
N LEU A 123 2.73 -9.69 3.63
CA LEU A 123 2.66 -10.34 4.93
C LEU A 123 1.32 -11.08 5.08
N PRO A 124 1.26 -12.13 5.89
CA PRO A 124 0.02 -12.89 6.08
C PRO A 124 -1.06 -12.11 6.83
N THR A 125 -0.70 -11.03 7.51
CA THR A 125 -1.60 -10.22 8.35
C THR A 125 -1.78 -8.79 7.83
N ILE A 126 -0.97 -8.36 6.86
CA ILE A 126 -1.00 -7.00 6.33
C ILE A 126 -0.97 -7.02 4.80
N ARG A 127 -1.97 -6.41 4.20
CA ARG A 127 -2.02 -6.04 2.78
C ARG A 127 -1.50 -4.63 2.61
N VAL A 128 -0.72 -4.41 1.56
CA VAL A 128 -0.21 -3.09 1.20
C VAL A 128 -0.59 -2.79 -0.23
N GLU A 129 -1.16 -1.61 -0.46
CA GLU A 129 -1.66 -1.15 -1.76
C GLU A 129 -1.26 0.30 -1.99
N MET A 130 -1.22 0.68 -3.27
CA MET A 130 -1.14 2.07 -3.69
C MET A 130 -2.29 2.34 -4.65
N HIS A 131 -3.04 3.39 -4.38
CA HIS A 131 -4.18 3.85 -5.15
C HIS A 131 -3.88 5.20 -5.77
N ARG A 132 -4.33 5.43 -7.00
CA ARG A 132 -4.27 6.71 -7.70
C ARG A 132 -5.65 7.10 -8.18
N VAL A 133 -6.19 8.17 -7.64
CA VAL A 133 -7.43 8.78 -8.12
C VAL A 133 -7.04 9.93 -9.05
N ARG A 134 -7.40 9.80 -10.34
CA ARG A 134 -7.08 10.79 -11.37
C ARG A 134 -7.69 12.16 -11.01
N ALA A 135 -7.06 13.23 -11.48
CA ALA A 135 -7.54 14.60 -11.34
C ALA A 135 -9.05 14.72 -11.64
N GLY A 136 -9.82 15.25 -10.69
CA GLY A 136 -11.26 15.44 -10.79
C GLY A 136 -12.11 14.17 -10.68
N ALA A 137 -11.50 12.98 -10.58
CA ALA A 137 -12.24 11.74 -10.36
C ALA A 137 -12.61 11.55 -8.88
N GLU A 138 -13.61 10.71 -8.64
CA GLU A 138 -14.11 10.32 -7.33
C GLU A 138 -14.41 8.82 -7.32
N THR A 139 -14.00 8.12 -6.26
CA THR A 139 -14.28 6.71 -6.10
C THR A 139 -15.70 6.48 -5.60
N ALA A 140 -16.31 5.37 -5.99
CA ALA A 140 -17.57 4.94 -5.40
C ALA A 140 -17.39 4.63 -3.90
N PRO A 141 -18.35 4.97 -3.02
CA PRO A 141 -18.29 4.56 -1.63
C PRO A 141 -18.22 3.04 -1.49
N CYS A 142 -17.17 2.56 -0.85
CA CYS A 142 -16.94 1.15 -0.61
C CYS A 142 -16.77 0.90 0.90
N ARG A 143 -17.31 -0.19 1.40
CA ARG A 143 -17.07 -0.68 2.76
C ARG A 143 -16.60 -2.12 2.72
N GLU A 144 -15.72 -2.48 3.64
CA GLU A 144 -15.17 -3.83 3.75
C GLU A 144 -14.96 -4.24 5.21
N THR A 145 -14.90 -5.54 5.46
CA THR A 145 -14.47 -6.06 6.76
C THR A 145 -12.98 -5.84 6.95
N GLY A 146 -12.59 -5.59 8.18
CA GLY A 146 -11.23 -5.19 8.53
C GLY A 146 -11.07 -3.68 8.55
N SER A 147 -9.90 -3.23 8.94
CA SER A 147 -9.56 -1.82 9.04
C SER A 147 -8.44 -1.46 8.10
N SER A 148 -8.44 -0.23 7.65
CA SER A 148 -7.39 0.29 6.77
C SER A 148 -6.82 1.59 7.33
N VAL A 149 -5.52 1.76 7.17
CA VAL A 149 -4.83 3.03 7.38
C VAL A 149 -4.36 3.55 6.04
N TYR A 150 -4.66 4.79 5.76
CA TYR A 150 -4.24 5.47 4.55
C TYR A 150 -3.29 6.61 4.87
N GLN A 151 -2.32 6.82 4.00
CA GLN A 151 -1.51 8.02 3.92
C GLN A 151 -1.70 8.67 2.57
N VAL A 152 -1.89 9.98 2.54
CA VAL A 152 -1.78 10.78 1.32
C VAL A 152 -0.30 10.82 0.93
N PHE A 153 0.07 10.00 -0.05
CA PHE A 153 1.44 9.90 -0.52
C PHE A 153 1.82 11.10 -1.36
N ASP A 154 0.92 11.50 -2.26
CA ASP A 154 1.07 12.72 -3.08
C ASP A 154 -0.29 13.30 -3.48
N GLY A 155 -0.31 14.59 -3.83
CA GLY A 155 -1.51 15.30 -4.25
C GLY A 155 -2.35 15.82 -3.08
N SER A 156 -3.59 16.19 -3.43
CA SER A 156 -4.61 16.70 -2.51
C SER A 156 -5.99 16.27 -2.94
N GLY A 157 -6.91 16.23 -1.99
CA GLY A 157 -8.27 15.81 -2.30
C GLY A 157 -9.21 15.89 -1.10
N ARG A 158 -10.36 15.28 -1.28
CA ARG A 158 -11.38 15.10 -0.24
C ARG A 158 -11.57 13.61 0.00
N ILE A 159 -11.58 13.23 1.25
CA ILE A 159 -11.97 11.89 1.67
C ILE A 159 -13.27 11.94 2.44
N THR A 160 -14.07 10.90 2.32
CA THR A 160 -15.29 10.69 3.12
C THR A 160 -15.19 9.33 3.81
N VAL A 161 -15.35 9.32 5.13
CA VAL A 161 -15.37 8.11 5.96
C VAL A 161 -16.66 8.15 6.79
N GLY A 162 -17.58 7.25 6.50
CA GLY A 162 -18.94 7.27 7.06
C GLY A 162 -19.68 8.55 6.64
N ASP A 163 -20.09 9.32 7.63
CA ASP A 163 -20.82 10.59 7.48
C ASP A 163 -19.92 11.83 7.53
N ARG A 164 -18.60 11.66 7.57
CA ARG A 164 -17.65 12.77 7.71
C ARG A 164 -16.73 12.89 6.52
N SER A 165 -16.44 14.13 6.13
CA SER A 165 -15.54 14.45 5.02
C SER A 165 -14.44 15.41 5.49
N TRP A 166 -13.24 15.22 4.94
CA TRP A 166 -12.08 16.08 5.18
C TRP A 166 -11.36 16.39 3.87
N SER A 167 -10.84 17.59 3.76
CA SER A 167 -9.80 17.89 2.78
C SER A 167 -8.48 17.36 3.31
N VAL A 168 -7.72 16.71 2.44
CA VAL A 168 -6.44 16.06 2.76
C VAL A 168 -5.37 16.49 1.78
N THR A 169 -4.13 16.50 2.26
CA THR A 169 -2.95 16.85 1.49
C THR A 169 -1.82 15.86 1.77
N ARG A 170 -0.78 15.90 0.97
CA ARG A 170 0.39 15.05 1.13
C ARG A 170 0.90 15.01 2.59
N GLY A 171 1.05 13.80 3.12
CA GLY A 171 1.50 13.51 4.48
C GLY A 171 0.38 13.27 5.49
N ASP A 172 -0.87 13.62 5.17
CA ASP A 172 -1.99 13.34 6.04
C ASP A 172 -2.23 11.84 6.18
N LEU A 173 -2.64 11.42 7.38
CA LEU A 173 -2.96 10.04 7.74
C LEU A 173 -4.40 9.97 8.23
N PHE A 174 -5.11 8.93 7.81
CA PHE A 174 -6.45 8.66 8.31
C PHE A 174 -6.72 7.15 8.39
N VAL A 175 -7.72 6.80 9.19
CA VAL A 175 -8.15 5.41 9.41
C VAL A 175 -9.56 5.24 8.86
N VAL A 176 -9.79 4.13 8.17
CA VAL A 176 -11.10 3.65 7.78
C VAL A 176 -11.41 2.42 8.63
N PRO A 177 -12.32 2.53 9.64
CA PRO A 177 -12.72 1.41 10.47
C PRO A 177 -13.48 0.34 9.67
N SER A 178 -13.49 -0.88 10.19
CA SER A 178 -14.25 -1.99 9.61
C SER A 178 -15.69 -1.61 9.30
N TRP A 179 -16.15 -1.99 8.13
CA TRP A 179 -17.52 -1.81 7.62
C TRP A 179 -18.01 -0.36 7.55
N THR A 180 -17.06 0.60 7.48
CA THR A 180 -17.37 2.03 7.33
C THR A 180 -17.23 2.42 5.86
N PRO A 181 -18.25 3.02 5.22
CA PRO A 181 -18.14 3.50 3.85
C PRO A 181 -17.00 4.50 3.69
N PHE A 182 -16.22 4.33 2.64
CA PHE A 182 -15.10 5.19 2.30
C PHE A 182 -15.15 5.57 0.83
N SER A 183 -14.94 6.85 0.53
CA SER A 183 -14.67 7.35 -0.81
C SER A 183 -13.57 8.40 -0.79
N ALA A 184 -12.91 8.59 -1.93
CA ALA A 184 -11.87 9.57 -2.13
C ALA A 184 -12.08 10.30 -3.44
N ARG A 185 -11.87 11.62 -3.43
CA ARG A 185 -11.97 12.50 -4.60
C ARG A 185 -10.69 13.31 -4.74
N SER A 186 -10.10 13.33 -5.93
CA SER A 186 -9.04 14.28 -6.25
C SER A 186 -9.61 15.67 -6.49
N GLU A 187 -9.07 16.68 -5.80
CA GLU A 187 -9.49 18.09 -5.98
C GLU A 187 -8.73 18.80 -7.10
N ALA A 188 -7.71 18.19 -7.67
CA ALA A 188 -6.97 18.78 -8.76
C ALA A 188 -7.85 18.87 -10.02
N SER A 189 -7.70 19.96 -10.75
CA SER A 189 -8.39 20.16 -12.02
C SER A 189 -7.79 19.25 -13.08
N ALA A 190 -8.64 18.66 -13.94
CA ALA A 190 -8.20 17.90 -15.11
C ALA A 190 -7.37 18.74 -16.12
N SER A 191 -7.30 20.07 -15.93
CA SER A 191 -6.45 20.98 -16.70
C SER A 191 -5.02 21.10 -16.15
N ASP A 192 -4.79 20.63 -14.92
CA ASP A 192 -3.47 20.63 -14.30
C ASP A 192 -2.75 19.35 -14.74
N SER A 193 -1.81 19.48 -15.66
CA SER A 193 -1.02 18.39 -16.21
C SER A 193 -0.41 17.51 -15.11
N ASP A 194 -0.47 16.19 -15.26
CA ASP A 194 0.21 15.06 -14.57
C ASP A 194 0.37 15.12 -13.02
N SER A 195 0.29 16.28 -12.39
CA SER A 195 0.50 16.49 -10.96
C SER A 195 -0.80 16.59 -10.13
N GLY A 196 -1.94 16.37 -10.75
CA GLY A 196 -3.24 16.60 -10.14
C GLY A 196 -3.94 15.35 -9.57
N SER A 197 -3.30 14.19 -9.53
CA SER A 197 -3.87 12.99 -8.92
C SER A 197 -3.82 13.04 -7.40
N LEU A 198 -4.65 12.24 -6.75
CA LEU A 198 -4.56 11.92 -5.33
C LEU A 198 -4.02 10.50 -5.20
N ASP A 199 -2.79 10.38 -4.71
CA ASP A 199 -2.13 9.11 -4.47
C ASP A 199 -2.24 8.72 -3.00
N LEU A 200 -2.83 7.55 -2.74
CA LEU A 200 -3.09 7.05 -1.40
C LEU A 200 -2.33 5.73 -1.17
N PHE A 201 -1.38 5.74 -0.26
CA PHE A 201 -0.76 4.53 0.27
C PHE A 201 -1.70 3.92 1.31
N ARG A 202 -1.98 2.63 1.19
CA ARG A 202 -2.89 1.89 2.08
C ARG A 202 -2.20 0.67 2.67
N PHE A 203 -2.43 0.41 3.94
CA PHE A 203 -2.24 -0.92 4.52
C PHE A 203 -3.46 -1.31 5.35
N SER A 204 -3.80 -2.61 5.30
CA SER A 204 -5.00 -3.16 5.92
C SER A 204 -4.75 -4.55 6.49
N ASP A 205 -5.63 -4.96 7.39
CA ASP A 205 -5.68 -6.31 7.96
C ASP A 205 -6.53 -7.30 7.14
N SER A 206 -6.86 -6.94 5.89
CA SER A 206 -7.69 -7.75 4.98
C SER A 206 -7.23 -9.22 4.85
N PRO A 207 -5.91 -9.56 4.80
CA PRO A 207 -5.46 -10.94 4.68
C PRO A 207 -5.93 -11.84 5.82
N ILE A 208 -6.12 -11.29 7.02
CA ILE A 208 -6.62 -12.04 8.19
C ILE A 208 -8.05 -12.49 7.93
N PHE A 209 -8.90 -11.58 7.45
CA PHE A 209 -10.31 -11.88 7.18
C PHE A 209 -10.45 -12.84 6.00
N GLU A 210 -9.66 -12.69 4.95
CA GLU A 210 -9.63 -13.63 3.82
C GLU A 210 -9.21 -15.04 4.26
N ALA A 211 -8.15 -15.16 5.05
CA ALA A 211 -7.68 -16.45 5.56
C ALA A 211 -8.73 -17.16 6.43
N LEU A 212 -9.54 -16.40 7.16
CA LEU A 212 -10.61 -16.89 8.01
C LEU A 212 -11.96 -17.02 7.27
N ARG A 213 -12.06 -16.60 6.01
CA ARG A 213 -13.28 -16.53 5.20
C ARG A 213 -14.37 -15.65 5.84
N LEU A 214 -13.95 -14.55 6.43
CA LEU A 214 -14.78 -13.51 7.04
C LEU A 214 -14.77 -12.21 6.23
N ASP A 215 -14.08 -12.22 5.11
CA ASP A 215 -14.00 -11.09 4.19
C ASP A 215 -15.34 -10.79 3.56
N ARG A 216 -15.70 -9.52 3.54
CA ARG A 216 -16.90 -8.98 2.88
C ARG A 216 -16.59 -7.60 2.38
N SER A 217 -17.12 -7.26 1.23
CA SER A 217 -17.09 -5.92 0.67
C SER A 217 -18.44 -5.58 0.04
N ASP A 218 -18.77 -4.29 0.03
CA ASP A 218 -19.96 -3.75 -0.60
C ASP A 218 -19.63 -2.37 -1.20
N VAL A 219 -19.99 -2.19 -2.46
CA VAL A 219 -19.77 -0.95 -3.19
C VAL A 219 -21.12 -0.31 -3.45
N GLU A 220 -21.35 0.89 -2.92
CA GLU A 220 -22.55 1.66 -3.18
C GLU A 220 -22.52 2.17 -4.64
N ARG A 221 -23.28 1.51 -5.50
CA ARG A 221 -23.48 1.99 -6.87
C ARG A 221 -24.60 2.99 -6.90
N PRO A 222 -24.46 4.13 -7.61
CA PRO A 222 -25.60 5.02 -7.85
C PRO A 222 -26.76 4.21 -8.41
N GLN A 223 -27.94 4.36 -7.82
CA GLN A 223 -29.15 3.81 -8.42
C GLN A 223 -29.35 4.48 -9.78
N ALA A 224 -29.45 3.66 -10.84
CA ALA A 224 -29.65 4.12 -12.19
C ALA A 224 -31.04 4.76 -12.36
#